data_2754dac3dfae3b7abe815eb9774bf834
#
_entry.id   2754dac3dfae3b7abe815eb9774bf834
#
_cell.length_a   1.000
_cell.length_b   1.000
_cell.length_c   1.000
_cell.angle_alpha   90.00
_cell.angle_beta   90.00
_cell.angle_gamma   90.00
#
_symmetry.space_group_name_H-M   'P 1'
#
loop_
_entity.id
_entity.type
_entity.pdbx_description
1 polymer ?
#
loop_
_entity_poly.entity_id
_entity_poly.type
_entity_poly.pdbx_seq_one_letter_code
_entity_poly.pdbx_strand_id
1 'polypeptide(L)'
;SKELARPTSEQFRGQCLDFTHLPFVTIDGDDARDYDDAICARNADDGWLLQIAIADVSHYVRPGTELDKAARSRGNSAYFADRVIPMLPEILSNDLCSLRPDEDRLAIICSIAINFSGEILEWDFDQAWIRSRLRLTYDEVDQFLEEQGERIDRGWGKAVSESLYIASQIVLARQDRCIGTGRIDINFPETALTLGNNGAVEAIGYRESNSATRLVEECM
;
A
#
# COMPACT_ATOMS: atom_id res chain seq x y z
N SER A 1 4.27 27.46 14.92
CA SER A 1 4.36 26.13 14.31
C SER A 1 5.81 25.68 14.33
N LYS A 2 6.14 24.70 15.18
CA LYS A 2 7.43 23.97 15.02
C LYS A 2 7.32 23.28 13.66
N GLU A 3 8.24 23.59 12.78
CA GLU A 3 8.41 22.91 11.50
C GLU A 3 8.52 21.40 11.77
N LEU A 4 7.61 20.60 11.19
CA LEU A 4 7.69 19.15 11.24
C LEU A 4 8.91 18.75 10.41
N ALA A 5 10.00 18.40 11.10
CA ALA A 5 11.23 18.00 10.43
C ALA A 5 11.06 16.59 9.87
N ARG A 6 11.52 16.37 8.65
CA ARG A 6 11.67 15.02 8.09
C ARG A 6 12.71 14.25 8.93
N PRO A 7 12.36 13.08 9.47
CA PRO A 7 13.37 12.25 10.10
C PRO A 7 14.34 11.76 9.02
N THR A 8 15.58 11.58 9.37
CA THR A 8 16.60 11.01 8.48
C THR A 8 17.00 9.64 8.99
N SER A 9 17.32 8.73 8.07
CA SER A 9 17.81 7.39 8.43
C SER A 9 19.04 7.44 9.35
N GLU A 10 19.84 8.51 9.25
CA GLU A 10 21.00 8.72 10.13
C GLU A 10 20.62 9.01 11.60
N GLN A 11 19.51 9.72 11.84
CA GLN A 11 19.05 10.06 13.20
C GLN A 11 18.57 8.82 13.98
N PHE A 12 18.11 7.78 13.28
CA PHE A 12 17.55 6.55 13.86
C PHE A 12 18.41 5.32 13.58
N ARG A 13 19.66 5.51 13.13
CA ARG A 13 20.58 4.42 12.84
C ARG A 13 20.77 3.53 14.09
N GLY A 14 20.38 2.25 13.96
CA GLY A 14 20.41 1.27 15.06
C GLY A 14 19.17 1.21 15.96
N GLN A 15 18.14 2.03 15.68
CA GLN A 15 16.85 1.95 16.38
C GLN A 15 15.76 1.28 15.53
N CYS A 16 15.88 1.37 14.21
CA CYS A 16 14.96 0.77 13.25
C CYS A 16 15.74 -0.11 12.27
N LEU A 17 15.08 -1.11 11.70
CA LEU A 17 15.65 -1.93 10.63
C LEU A 17 15.84 -1.10 9.35
N ASP A 18 16.76 -1.53 8.48
CA ASP A 18 16.98 -0.92 7.17
C ASP A 18 16.56 -1.87 6.05
N PHE A 19 15.39 -1.61 5.48
CA PHE A 19 14.81 -2.32 4.33
C PHE A 19 14.80 -1.45 3.06
N THR A 20 15.57 -0.36 3.03
CA THR A 20 15.65 0.54 1.86
C THR A 20 16.18 -0.15 0.60
N HIS A 21 16.85 -1.29 0.74
CA HIS A 21 17.37 -2.10 -0.35
C HIS A 21 16.31 -3.00 -1.00
N LEU A 22 15.20 -3.28 -0.33
CA LEU A 22 14.12 -4.14 -0.82
C LEU A 22 13.27 -3.44 -1.88
N PRO A 23 12.69 -4.18 -2.83
CA PRO A 23 11.90 -3.62 -3.93
C PRO A 23 10.44 -3.36 -3.54
N PHE A 24 10.22 -2.59 -2.48
CA PHE A 24 8.88 -2.14 -2.12
C PHE A 24 8.28 -1.27 -3.23
N VAL A 25 6.99 -1.44 -3.48
CA VAL A 25 6.18 -0.61 -4.39
C VAL A 25 4.86 -0.26 -3.74
N THR A 26 4.33 0.93 -4.06
CA THR A 26 2.96 1.30 -3.73
C THR A 26 2.06 1.04 -4.93
N ILE A 27 0.78 0.69 -4.70
CA ILE A 27 -0.22 0.40 -5.75
C ILE A 27 -1.50 1.14 -5.39
N ASP A 28 -1.80 2.20 -6.13
CA ASP A 28 -2.86 3.14 -5.78
C ASP A 28 -3.66 3.57 -7.00
N GLY A 29 -4.75 4.31 -6.79
CA GLY A 29 -5.48 4.98 -7.86
C GLY A 29 -4.65 6.11 -8.51
N ASP A 30 -5.00 6.50 -9.74
CA ASP A 30 -4.27 7.52 -10.51
C ASP A 30 -4.12 8.85 -9.78
N ASP A 31 -5.16 9.26 -9.06
CA ASP A 31 -5.23 10.55 -8.36
C ASP A 31 -4.67 10.52 -6.93
N ALA A 32 -4.25 9.35 -6.44
CA ALA A 32 -3.74 9.19 -5.08
C ALA A 32 -2.42 9.95 -4.89
N ARG A 33 -2.25 10.54 -3.69
CA ARG A 33 -1.04 11.25 -3.25
C ARG A 33 -0.57 10.80 -1.87
N ASP A 34 -1.45 10.13 -1.15
CA ASP A 34 -1.29 9.58 0.19
C ASP A 34 -1.03 8.07 0.05
N TYR A 35 0.23 7.71 -0.22
CA TYR A 35 0.64 6.32 -0.35
C TYR A 35 0.90 5.77 1.04
N ASP A 36 -0.10 5.13 1.63
CA ASP A 36 -0.06 4.68 3.02
C ASP A 36 0.54 3.28 3.17
N ASP A 37 0.51 2.48 2.13
CA ASP A 37 1.01 1.10 2.11
C ASP A 37 1.91 0.80 0.92
N ALA A 38 2.84 -0.15 1.14
CA ALA A 38 3.70 -0.69 0.11
C ALA A 38 3.94 -2.18 0.35
N ILE A 39 4.11 -2.93 -0.72
CA ILE A 39 4.32 -4.37 -0.65
C ILE A 39 5.65 -4.78 -1.26
N CYS A 40 6.21 -5.86 -0.73
CA CYS A 40 7.37 -6.56 -1.26
C CYS A 40 7.20 -8.05 -1.00
N ALA A 41 7.40 -8.89 -2.02
CA ALA A 41 7.34 -10.34 -1.86
C ALA A 41 8.58 -11.00 -2.46
N ARG A 42 9.01 -12.11 -1.86
CA ARG A 42 10.15 -12.89 -2.33
C ARG A 42 9.98 -14.37 -2.02
N ASN A 43 10.69 -15.21 -2.76
CA ASN A 43 10.75 -16.63 -2.46
C ASN A 43 11.47 -16.86 -1.14
N ALA A 44 11.04 -17.89 -0.41
CA ALA A 44 11.67 -18.50 0.76
C ALA A 44 11.82 -20.02 0.52
N ASP A 45 12.58 -20.71 1.39
CA ASP A 45 12.91 -22.12 1.17
C ASP A 45 11.65 -23.00 1.04
N ASP A 46 10.64 -22.80 1.89
CA ASP A 46 9.42 -23.61 1.94
C ASP A 46 8.15 -22.82 1.53
N GLY A 47 8.31 -21.73 0.75
CA GLY A 47 7.19 -20.87 0.35
C GLY A 47 7.64 -19.50 -0.03
N TRP A 48 7.00 -18.49 0.58
CA TRP A 48 7.21 -17.06 0.30
C TRP A 48 7.34 -16.26 1.59
N LEU A 49 8.02 -15.14 1.48
CA LEU A 49 7.97 -14.06 2.46
C LEU A 49 7.27 -12.86 1.83
N LEU A 50 6.12 -12.49 2.38
CA LEU A 50 5.42 -11.24 2.08
C LEU A 50 5.77 -10.20 3.14
N GLN A 51 6.13 -9.01 2.72
CA GLN A 51 6.38 -7.87 3.59
C GLN A 51 5.45 -6.73 3.19
N ILE A 52 4.67 -6.26 4.15
CA ILE A 52 3.71 -5.17 4.00
C ILE A 52 4.22 -4.02 4.84
N ALA A 53 4.45 -2.89 4.22
CA ALA A 53 4.90 -1.67 4.86
C ALA A 53 3.73 -0.69 4.99
N ILE A 54 3.42 -0.26 6.20
CA ILE A 54 2.44 0.80 6.46
C ILE A 54 3.18 2.03 6.96
N ALA A 55 2.88 3.20 6.39
CA ALA A 55 3.47 4.46 6.78
C ALA A 55 3.39 4.66 8.31
N ASP A 56 4.53 4.92 8.97
CA ASP A 56 4.54 5.12 10.43
C ASP A 56 4.04 6.52 10.80
N VAL A 57 2.73 6.69 10.69
CA VAL A 57 2.02 7.91 11.10
C VAL A 57 2.24 8.21 12.59
N SER A 58 2.42 7.17 13.42
CA SER A 58 2.62 7.31 14.87
C SER A 58 3.91 8.02 15.24
N HIS A 59 4.88 8.07 14.33
CA HIS A 59 6.10 8.86 14.48
C HIS A 59 5.79 10.35 14.64
N TYR A 60 4.81 10.87 13.88
CA TYR A 60 4.43 12.29 13.85
C TYR A 60 3.25 12.59 14.76
N VAL A 61 2.24 11.74 14.75
CA VAL A 61 0.99 11.90 15.51
C VAL A 61 1.13 11.23 16.86
N ARG A 62 1.74 11.95 17.81
CA ARG A 62 1.96 11.43 19.17
C ARG A 62 0.69 11.54 20.00
N PRO A 63 0.37 10.53 20.84
CA PRO A 63 -0.80 10.56 21.72
C PRO A 63 -0.85 11.82 22.59
N GLY A 64 -2.06 12.42 22.71
CA GLY A 64 -2.31 13.59 23.53
C GLY A 64 -1.88 14.93 22.93
N THR A 65 -1.23 14.96 21.77
CA THR A 65 -0.91 16.21 21.04
C THR A 65 -2.16 16.84 20.44
N GLU A 66 -2.08 18.13 20.07
CA GLU A 66 -3.18 18.79 19.35
C GLU A 66 -3.49 18.14 18.00
N LEU A 67 -2.47 17.56 17.36
CA LEU A 67 -2.62 16.82 16.12
C LEU A 67 -3.42 15.52 16.34
N ASP A 68 -3.11 14.75 17.40
CA ASP A 68 -3.87 13.56 17.79
C ASP A 68 -5.32 13.89 18.12
N LYS A 69 -5.55 14.97 18.91
CA LYS A 69 -6.90 15.43 19.24
C LYS A 69 -7.70 15.83 18.00
N ALA A 70 -7.06 16.55 17.06
CA ALA A 70 -7.70 16.96 15.81
C ALA A 70 -8.05 15.75 14.93
N ALA A 71 -7.13 14.78 14.80
CA ALA A 71 -7.36 13.55 14.06
C ALA A 71 -8.50 12.72 14.65
N ARG A 72 -8.53 12.54 15.99
CA ARG A 72 -9.62 11.85 16.70
C ARG A 72 -10.96 12.54 16.52
N SER A 73 -10.99 13.88 16.52
CA SER A 73 -12.23 14.65 16.31
C SER A 73 -12.79 14.47 14.91
N ARG A 74 -11.94 14.31 13.90
CA ARG A 74 -12.36 14.05 12.52
C ARG A 74 -12.75 12.59 12.29
N GLY A 75 -12.00 11.66 12.87
CA GLY A 75 -12.24 10.22 12.84
C GLY A 75 -11.76 9.52 11.57
N ASN A 76 -11.92 10.15 10.41
CA ASN A 76 -11.49 9.64 9.10
C ASN A 76 -11.23 10.78 8.11
N SER A 77 -10.67 10.47 6.96
CA SER A 77 -10.73 11.34 5.78
C SER A 77 -12.06 11.18 5.06
N ALA A 78 -12.61 12.25 4.52
CA ALA A 78 -13.85 12.23 3.74
C ALA A 78 -13.55 12.56 2.28
N TYR A 79 -13.87 11.62 1.39
CA TYR A 79 -13.62 11.72 -0.05
C TYR A 79 -14.92 12.11 -0.77
N PHE A 80 -14.92 13.29 -1.39
CA PHE A 80 -16.01 13.78 -2.22
C PHE A 80 -15.57 13.74 -3.68
N ALA A 81 -16.51 13.82 -4.59
CA ALA A 81 -16.21 13.79 -6.02
C ALA A 81 -15.36 14.99 -6.50
N ASP A 82 -15.36 16.11 -5.76
CA ASP A 82 -14.66 17.35 -6.10
C ASP A 82 -13.50 17.69 -5.16
N ARG A 83 -13.41 17.05 -4.00
CA ARG A 83 -12.40 17.35 -2.98
C ARG A 83 -12.27 16.25 -1.94
N VAL A 84 -11.14 16.30 -1.23
CA VAL A 84 -10.90 15.48 -0.03
C VAL A 84 -10.83 16.38 1.19
N ILE A 85 -11.47 15.97 2.29
CA ILE A 85 -11.26 16.58 3.63
C ILE A 85 -10.42 15.59 4.43
N PRO A 86 -9.11 15.78 4.54
CA PRO A 86 -8.22 14.79 5.13
C PRO A 86 -8.34 14.79 6.66
N MET A 87 -8.22 13.60 7.28
CA MET A 87 -8.13 13.44 8.73
C MET A 87 -6.87 14.11 9.29
N LEU A 88 -5.76 13.99 8.60
CA LEU A 88 -4.47 14.62 8.94
C LEU A 88 -4.18 15.80 8.01
N PRO A 89 -3.32 16.75 8.41
CA PRO A 89 -2.84 17.79 7.49
C PRO A 89 -2.16 17.18 6.26
N GLU A 90 -2.40 17.75 5.08
CA GLU A 90 -1.85 17.24 3.81
C GLU A 90 -0.32 17.13 3.80
N ILE A 91 0.38 17.98 4.55
CA ILE A 91 1.84 17.86 4.72
C ILE A 91 2.25 16.54 5.38
N LEU A 92 1.38 15.91 6.16
CA LEU A 92 1.61 14.57 6.70
C LEU A 92 1.17 13.51 5.70
N SER A 93 -0.10 13.52 5.30
CA SER A 93 -0.68 12.46 4.46
C SER A 93 -0.02 12.40 3.08
N ASN A 94 0.21 13.54 2.42
CA ASN A 94 0.67 13.57 1.04
C ASN A 94 2.19 13.72 0.90
N ASP A 95 2.94 13.94 2.02
CA ASP A 95 4.39 14.16 1.96
C ASP A 95 5.14 13.34 3.01
N LEU A 96 5.10 13.76 4.30
CA LEU A 96 6.00 13.19 5.32
C LEU A 96 5.73 11.72 5.63
N CYS A 97 4.47 11.30 5.64
CA CYS A 97 4.08 9.90 5.86
C CYS A 97 4.02 9.12 4.54
N SER A 98 3.62 9.77 3.43
CA SER A 98 3.43 9.10 2.14
C SER A 98 4.69 8.35 1.69
N LEU A 99 4.56 7.07 1.34
CA LEU A 99 5.65 6.18 0.92
C LEU A 99 6.08 6.46 -0.53
N ARG A 100 6.47 7.72 -0.77
CA ARG A 100 6.81 8.23 -2.09
C ARG A 100 8.03 7.51 -2.70
N PRO A 101 8.05 7.31 -4.03
CA PRO A 101 9.17 6.69 -4.72
C PRO A 101 10.49 7.42 -4.45
N ASP A 102 11.56 6.64 -4.33
CA ASP A 102 12.95 7.09 -4.17
C ASP A 102 13.23 7.92 -2.91
N GLU A 103 12.30 7.97 -1.96
CA GLU A 103 12.48 8.66 -0.69
C GLU A 103 12.46 7.67 0.49
N ASP A 104 13.38 7.85 1.45
CA ASP A 104 13.40 7.04 2.67
C ASP A 104 12.21 7.44 3.56
N ARG A 105 11.44 6.46 4.00
CA ARG A 105 10.28 6.62 4.87
C ARG A 105 10.31 5.62 6.01
N LEU A 106 9.87 6.09 7.18
CA LEU A 106 9.57 5.21 8.31
C LEU A 106 8.27 4.48 8.06
N ALA A 107 8.31 3.19 8.26
CA ALA A 107 7.16 2.32 8.14
C ALA A 107 7.11 1.28 9.27
N ILE A 108 5.93 0.80 9.56
CA ILE A 108 5.72 -0.44 10.31
C ILE A 108 5.62 -1.55 9.28
N ILE A 109 6.47 -2.54 9.40
CA ILE A 109 6.54 -3.68 8.49
C ILE A 109 5.87 -4.87 9.16
N CYS A 110 4.92 -5.48 8.47
CA CYS A 110 4.44 -6.82 8.78
C CYS A 110 5.17 -7.80 7.84
N SER A 111 5.99 -8.68 8.39
CA SER A 111 6.68 -9.74 7.65
C SER A 111 5.93 -11.05 7.87
N ILE A 112 5.47 -11.70 6.80
CA ILE A 112 4.60 -12.89 6.85
C ILE A 112 5.25 -14.00 6.04
N ALA A 113 5.61 -15.11 6.71
CA ALA A 113 6.02 -16.34 6.05
C ALA A 113 4.81 -17.17 5.66
N ILE A 114 4.70 -17.53 4.38
CA ILE A 114 3.54 -18.23 3.81
C ILE A 114 4.05 -19.42 3.00
N ASN A 115 3.52 -20.63 3.24
CA ASN A 115 3.88 -21.80 2.45
C ASN A 115 3.16 -21.82 1.08
N PHE A 116 3.57 -22.72 0.19
CA PHE A 116 2.99 -22.84 -1.16
C PHE A 116 1.50 -23.22 -1.19
N SER A 117 0.91 -23.65 -0.09
CA SER A 117 -0.54 -23.88 0.04
C SER A 117 -1.31 -22.67 0.60
N GLY A 118 -0.66 -21.51 0.71
CA GLY A 118 -1.28 -20.29 1.20
C GLY A 118 -1.48 -20.26 2.72
N GLU A 119 -0.83 -21.14 3.49
CA GLU A 119 -0.90 -21.11 4.96
C GLU A 119 0.12 -20.15 5.54
N ILE A 120 -0.32 -19.27 6.44
CA ILE A 120 0.57 -18.40 7.20
C ILE A 120 1.28 -19.27 8.25
N LEU A 121 2.59 -19.33 8.18
CA LEU A 121 3.44 -20.09 9.09
C LEU A 121 3.88 -19.24 10.28
N GLU A 122 4.30 -18.00 10.00
CA GLU A 122 4.85 -17.09 11.00
C GLU A 122 4.62 -15.64 10.52
N TRP A 123 4.55 -14.73 11.47
CA TRP A 123 4.50 -13.31 11.19
C TRP A 123 5.18 -12.50 12.31
N ASP A 124 5.73 -11.34 11.96
CA ASP A 124 6.38 -10.42 12.89
C ASP A 124 6.16 -8.97 12.47
N PHE A 125 6.30 -8.04 13.43
CA PHE A 125 6.18 -6.60 13.20
C PHE A 125 7.45 -5.87 13.61
N ASP A 126 7.97 -5.06 12.69
CA ASP A 126 9.13 -4.25 12.88
C ASP A 126 8.89 -2.79 12.49
N GLN A 127 9.59 -1.86 13.14
CA GLN A 127 9.74 -0.51 12.63
C GLN A 127 10.98 -0.44 11.75
N ALA A 128 10.82 0.00 10.52
CA ALA A 128 11.91 0.02 9.53
C ALA A 128 11.90 1.26 8.66
N TRP A 129 13.08 1.54 8.08
CA TRP A 129 13.22 2.42 6.92
C TRP A 129 12.97 1.61 5.66
N ILE A 130 12.13 2.14 4.79
CA ILE A 130 11.94 1.63 3.44
C ILE A 130 12.20 2.73 2.42
N ARG A 131 12.41 2.32 1.18
CA ARG A 131 12.41 3.18 0.00
C ARG A 131 11.56 2.52 -1.07
N SER A 132 10.37 3.06 -1.30
CA SER A 132 9.54 2.60 -2.42
C SER A 132 10.31 2.80 -3.73
N ARG A 133 10.30 1.79 -4.60
CA ARG A 133 10.99 1.86 -5.90
C ARG A 133 10.12 2.54 -6.94
N LEU A 134 8.83 2.28 -6.88
CA LEU A 134 7.86 2.80 -7.85
C LEU A 134 6.52 3.03 -7.15
N ARG A 135 5.82 4.01 -7.65
CA ARG A 135 4.38 4.17 -7.48
C ARG A 135 3.72 3.61 -8.72
N LEU A 136 2.91 2.57 -8.55
CA LEU A 136 2.17 1.91 -9.61
C LEU A 136 0.69 2.21 -9.48
N THR A 137 -0.03 2.16 -10.59
CA THR A 137 -1.48 2.25 -10.60
C THR A 137 -2.10 0.86 -10.61
N TYR A 138 -3.36 0.75 -10.15
CA TYR A 138 -4.10 -0.50 -10.26
C TYR A 138 -4.15 -1.01 -11.69
N ASP A 139 -4.34 -0.13 -12.67
CA ASP A 139 -4.44 -0.50 -14.08
C ASP A 139 -3.11 -1.03 -14.64
N GLU A 140 -1.98 -0.41 -14.26
CA GLU A 140 -0.65 -0.87 -14.66
C GLU A 140 -0.33 -2.26 -14.10
N VAL A 141 -0.68 -2.50 -12.83
CA VAL A 141 -0.45 -3.81 -12.19
C VAL A 141 -1.42 -4.85 -12.72
N ASP A 142 -2.68 -4.51 -12.94
CA ASP A 142 -3.68 -5.43 -13.51
C ASP A 142 -3.24 -5.92 -14.90
N GLN A 143 -2.85 -5.00 -15.79
CA GLN A 143 -2.33 -5.35 -17.09
C GLN A 143 -1.05 -6.21 -17.01
N PHE A 144 -0.14 -5.93 -16.05
CA PHE A 144 1.05 -6.75 -15.84
C PHE A 144 0.69 -8.18 -15.41
N LEU A 145 -0.32 -8.34 -14.54
CA LEU A 145 -0.76 -9.65 -14.06
C LEU A 145 -1.51 -10.44 -15.16
N GLU A 146 -2.33 -9.78 -15.98
CA GLU A 146 -2.99 -10.40 -17.14
C GLU A 146 -1.99 -10.94 -18.16
N GLU A 147 -0.90 -10.23 -18.39
CA GLU A 147 0.19 -10.64 -19.28
C GLU A 147 1.09 -11.72 -18.67
N GLN A 148 0.69 -12.32 -17.53
CA GLN A 148 1.41 -13.36 -16.78
C GLN A 148 2.76 -12.94 -16.19
N GLY A 149 3.01 -11.65 -16.04
CA GLY A 149 4.18 -11.13 -15.33
C GLY A 149 5.54 -11.40 -15.95
N GLU A 150 5.62 -12.17 -17.04
CA GLU A 150 6.85 -12.85 -17.42
C GLU A 150 7.71 -12.16 -18.47
N ARG A 151 7.22 -11.23 -19.28
CA ARG A 151 7.96 -10.92 -20.54
C ARG A 151 8.04 -9.48 -20.99
N ILE A 152 7.34 -8.55 -20.40
CA ILE A 152 7.42 -7.18 -20.86
C ILE A 152 8.25 -6.38 -19.85
N ASP A 153 9.44 -5.98 -20.27
CA ASP A 153 10.23 -4.98 -19.55
C ASP A 153 9.47 -3.65 -19.58
N ARG A 154 8.73 -3.40 -18.53
CA ARG A 154 7.99 -2.15 -18.33
C ARG A 154 8.90 -1.02 -17.81
N GLY A 155 10.20 -1.25 -17.73
CA GLY A 155 11.15 -0.32 -17.12
C GLY A 155 11.11 -0.31 -15.58
N TRP A 156 10.35 -1.21 -14.96
CA TRP A 156 10.24 -1.30 -13.47
C TRP A 156 11.47 -1.96 -12.83
N GLY A 157 12.27 -2.64 -13.63
CA GLY A 157 13.40 -3.45 -13.17
C GLY A 157 12.96 -4.84 -12.69
N LYS A 158 13.87 -5.79 -12.87
CA LYS A 158 13.61 -7.22 -12.61
C LYS A 158 13.11 -7.49 -11.19
N ALA A 159 13.71 -6.87 -10.18
CA ALA A 159 13.37 -7.11 -8.78
C ALA A 159 11.93 -6.72 -8.43
N VAL A 160 11.42 -5.62 -8.98
CA VAL A 160 10.04 -5.17 -8.79
C VAL A 160 9.07 -6.13 -9.49
N SER A 161 9.32 -6.45 -10.77
CA SER A 161 8.46 -7.38 -11.52
C SER A 161 8.39 -8.76 -10.87
N GLU A 162 9.53 -9.28 -10.39
CA GLU A 162 9.60 -10.56 -9.68
C GLU A 162 8.82 -10.50 -8.36
N SER A 163 8.96 -9.42 -7.59
CA SER A 163 8.22 -9.21 -6.34
C SER A 163 6.71 -9.18 -6.55
N LEU A 164 6.23 -8.44 -7.56
CA LEU A 164 4.80 -8.37 -7.89
C LEU A 164 4.25 -9.72 -8.37
N TYR A 165 5.00 -10.43 -9.19
CA TYR A 165 4.61 -11.77 -9.63
C TYR A 165 4.51 -12.73 -8.44
N ILE A 166 5.48 -12.74 -7.52
CA ILE A 166 5.42 -13.56 -6.30
C ILE A 166 4.22 -13.16 -5.44
N ALA A 167 3.96 -11.86 -5.26
CA ALA A 167 2.80 -11.39 -4.53
C ALA A 167 1.49 -11.93 -5.13
N SER A 168 1.36 -11.94 -6.46
CA SER A 168 0.18 -12.53 -7.12
C SER A 168 0.03 -14.04 -6.87
N GLN A 169 1.14 -14.80 -6.83
CA GLN A 169 1.10 -16.22 -6.50
C GLN A 169 0.66 -16.47 -5.05
N ILE A 170 1.11 -15.63 -4.12
CA ILE A 170 0.68 -15.65 -2.72
C ILE A 170 -0.84 -15.44 -2.64
N VAL A 171 -1.35 -14.42 -3.32
CA VAL A 171 -2.78 -14.10 -3.33
C VAL A 171 -3.61 -15.25 -3.86
N LEU A 172 -3.22 -15.86 -4.99
CA LEU A 172 -3.90 -17.02 -5.55
C LEU A 172 -3.94 -18.20 -4.56
N ALA A 173 -2.80 -18.54 -3.95
CA ALA A 173 -2.71 -19.60 -2.97
C ALA A 173 -3.56 -19.33 -1.71
N ARG A 174 -3.61 -18.06 -1.28
CA ARG A 174 -4.45 -17.61 -0.15
C ARG A 174 -5.94 -17.73 -0.49
N GLN A 175 -6.34 -17.29 -1.66
CA GLN A 175 -7.74 -17.36 -2.12
C GLN A 175 -8.20 -18.82 -2.23
N ASP A 176 -7.41 -19.70 -2.85
CA ASP A 176 -7.72 -21.13 -2.97
C ASP A 176 -7.92 -21.77 -1.58
N ARG A 177 -7.07 -21.42 -0.63
CA ARG A 177 -7.19 -21.91 0.76
C ARG A 177 -8.47 -21.39 1.42
N CYS A 178 -8.80 -20.11 1.23
CA CYS A 178 -9.96 -19.47 1.85
C CYS A 178 -11.30 -19.99 1.32
N ILE A 179 -11.38 -20.43 0.07
CA ILE A 179 -12.57 -21.06 -0.50
C ILE A 179 -13.01 -22.26 0.34
N GLY A 180 -12.05 -23.06 0.80
CA GLY A 180 -12.30 -24.25 1.66
C GLY A 180 -12.73 -23.91 3.10
N THR A 181 -12.58 -22.68 3.55
CA THR A 181 -12.86 -22.25 4.94
C THR A 181 -14.18 -21.51 5.12
N GLY A 182 -14.97 -21.34 4.04
CA GLY A 182 -16.28 -20.70 4.09
C GLY A 182 -16.21 -19.16 4.05
N ARG A 183 -15.12 -18.58 3.55
CA ARG A 183 -15.01 -17.14 3.26
C ARG A 183 -16.17 -16.73 2.34
N ILE A 184 -16.85 -15.67 2.72
CA ILE A 184 -17.87 -15.03 1.85
C ILE A 184 -17.18 -13.91 1.11
N ASP A 185 -17.15 -14.01 -0.21
CA ASP A 185 -16.68 -12.94 -1.08
C ASP A 185 -17.85 -12.00 -1.38
N ILE A 186 -17.77 -10.76 -0.92
CA ILE A 186 -18.79 -9.73 -1.10
C ILE A 186 -18.23 -8.68 -2.05
N ASN A 187 -18.58 -8.77 -3.31
CA ASN A 187 -18.16 -7.84 -4.33
C ASN A 187 -19.22 -6.75 -4.56
N PHE A 188 -19.04 -5.57 -3.99
CA PHE A 188 -19.87 -4.40 -4.29
C PHE A 188 -19.14 -3.49 -5.27
N PRO A 189 -19.71 -3.18 -6.44
CA PRO A 189 -19.10 -2.22 -7.34
C PRO A 189 -19.05 -0.82 -6.70
N GLU A 190 -17.89 -0.20 -6.75
CA GLU A 190 -17.69 1.16 -6.25
C GLU A 190 -18.28 2.16 -7.25
N THR A 191 -19.11 3.10 -6.75
CA THR A 191 -19.69 4.13 -7.61
C THR A 191 -18.66 5.20 -7.94
N ALA A 192 -18.39 5.42 -9.23
CA ALA A 192 -17.53 6.47 -9.74
C ALA A 192 -18.37 7.61 -10.31
N LEU A 193 -18.13 8.85 -9.85
CA LEU A 193 -18.82 10.06 -10.32
C LEU A 193 -17.87 10.85 -11.21
N THR A 194 -18.34 11.18 -12.41
CA THR A 194 -17.66 12.14 -13.29
C THR A 194 -18.34 13.50 -13.15
N LEU A 195 -17.55 14.51 -12.76
CA LEU A 195 -18.04 15.90 -12.64
C LEU A 195 -17.65 16.72 -13.87
N GLY A 196 -18.60 17.50 -14.35
CA GLY A 196 -18.36 18.51 -15.37
C GLY A 196 -17.64 19.76 -14.83
N ASN A 197 -17.22 20.63 -15.73
CA ASN A 197 -16.51 21.87 -15.39
C ASN A 197 -17.31 22.81 -14.48
N ASN A 198 -18.61 22.64 -14.39
CA ASN A 198 -19.51 23.42 -13.53
C ASN A 198 -19.79 22.73 -12.17
N GLY A 199 -19.13 21.62 -11.89
CA GLY A 199 -19.34 20.81 -10.68
C GLY A 199 -20.62 19.96 -10.69
N ALA A 200 -21.36 19.92 -11.80
CA ALA A 200 -22.50 19.03 -11.93
C ALA A 200 -22.06 17.60 -12.28
N VAL A 201 -22.82 16.60 -11.81
CA VAL A 201 -22.57 15.22 -12.16
C VAL A 201 -22.93 15.00 -13.64
N GLU A 202 -21.96 14.66 -14.47
CA GLU A 202 -22.14 14.37 -15.90
C GLU A 202 -22.35 12.87 -16.15
N ALA A 203 -21.70 12.02 -15.37
CA ALA A 203 -21.87 10.57 -15.50
C ALA A 203 -21.74 9.87 -14.13
N ILE A 204 -22.43 8.74 -14.02
CA ILE A 204 -22.30 7.79 -12.92
C ILE A 204 -21.82 6.49 -13.53
N GLY A 205 -20.66 6.05 -13.14
CA GLY A 205 -20.08 4.76 -13.52
C GLY A 205 -19.91 3.85 -12.32
N TYR A 206 -19.41 2.65 -12.57
CA TYR A 206 -19.05 1.70 -11.55
C TYR A 206 -17.60 1.25 -11.81
N ARG A 207 -16.83 1.19 -10.75
CA ARG A 207 -15.47 0.61 -10.78
C ARG A 207 -15.57 -0.82 -10.26
N GLU A 208 -15.21 -1.77 -11.10
CA GLU A 208 -15.13 -3.18 -10.69
C GLU A 208 -13.76 -3.48 -10.10
N SER A 209 -13.72 -4.42 -9.14
CA SER A 209 -12.47 -4.94 -8.61
C SER A 209 -11.71 -5.72 -9.70
N ASN A 210 -10.44 -5.44 -9.88
CA ASN A 210 -9.54 -6.10 -10.81
C ASN A 210 -8.49 -6.95 -10.06
N SER A 211 -7.57 -7.58 -10.80
CA SER A 211 -6.54 -8.43 -10.18
C SER A 211 -5.60 -7.64 -9.24
N ALA A 212 -5.33 -6.39 -9.57
CA ALA A 212 -4.47 -5.53 -8.76
C ALA A 212 -5.16 -5.07 -7.47
N THR A 213 -6.45 -4.68 -7.52
CA THR A 213 -7.21 -4.33 -6.31
C THR A 213 -7.33 -5.52 -5.38
N ARG A 214 -7.60 -6.72 -5.93
CA ARG A 214 -7.64 -7.97 -5.15
C ARG A 214 -6.28 -8.32 -4.53
N LEU A 215 -5.18 -8.02 -5.24
CA LEU A 215 -3.84 -8.23 -4.71
C LEU A 215 -3.61 -7.38 -3.46
N VAL A 216 -3.95 -6.09 -3.50
CA VAL A 216 -3.81 -5.20 -2.36
C VAL A 216 -4.77 -5.60 -1.23
N GLU A 217 -6.05 -5.87 -1.53
CA GLU A 217 -7.06 -6.31 -0.55
C GLU A 217 -6.64 -7.59 0.21
N GLU A 218 -6.02 -8.56 -0.46
CA GLU A 218 -5.59 -9.80 0.19
C GLU A 218 -4.30 -9.62 1.00
N CYS A 219 -3.50 -8.58 0.69
CA CYS A 219 -2.32 -8.23 1.47
C CYS A 219 -2.67 -7.48 2.77
N MET A 220 -3.78 -6.68 2.77
CA MET A 220 -4.23 -5.87 3.91
C MET A 220 -5.21 -6.63 4.80
#